data_785bd6408401fc9c2dcb32531182b902
#
_entry.id   785bd6408401fc9c2dcb32531182b902
#
_cell.length_a   1.000
_cell.length_b   1.000
_cell.length_c   1.000
_cell.angle_alpha   90.00
_cell.angle_beta   90.00
_cell.angle_gamma   90.00
#
_symmetry.space_group_name_H-M   'P 1'
#
loop_
_entity.id
_entity.type
_entity.pdbx_description
1 polymer ?
#
loop_
_entity_poly.entity_id
_entity_poly.type
_entity_poly.pdbx_seq_one_letter_code
_entity_poly.pdbx_strand_id
1 'polypeptide(L)'
;VNPVLASGKVLIKPVEILKRINNIENFIKKYPDFPRNNDFTVRYQSWLYLLLTGTTLNPIVDENNHLTPDYAELVKATENPVTMAESGIKEGYELLQKTNYSNDEKTMASLRGIVKEKTENLRLLSNREEDN
;
A
#
# COMPACT_ATOMS: atom_id res chain seq x y z
N VAL A 1 -2.87 -19.81 1.44
CA VAL A 1 -2.32 -18.48 1.63
C VAL A 1 -2.86 -17.87 2.92
N ASN A 2 -1.98 -17.35 3.75
CA ASN A 2 -2.37 -16.74 5.01
C ASN A 2 -3.13 -15.42 4.75
N PRO A 3 -4.26 -15.21 5.42
CA PRO A 3 -4.97 -13.94 5.28
C PRO A 3 -4.16 -12.79 5.87
N VAL A 4 -4.34 -11.59 5.32
CA VAL A 4 -3.69 -10.38 5.83
C VAL A 4 -4.42 -9.84 7.06
N LEU A 5 -5.75 -9.88 7.04
CA LEU A 5 -6.59 -9.34 8.12
C LEU A 5 -7.56 -10.38 8.65
N ALA A 6 -7.84 -10.30 9.94
CA ALA A 6 -8.94 -11.03 10.58
C ALA A 6 -9.47 -10.16 11.72
N SER A 7 -10.78 -9.84 11.67
CA SER A 7 -11.44 -9.03 12.71
C SER A 7 -10.73 -7.70 13.00
N GLY A 8 -10.21 -7.06 11.94
CA GLY A 8 -9.53 -5.78 12.06
C GLY A 8 -8.08 -5.87 12.52
N LYS A 9 -7.59 -7.08 12.77
CA LYS A 9 -6.20 -7.28 13.18
C LYS A 9 -5.34 -7.65 11.97
N VAL A 10 -4.18 -7.00 11.84
CA VAL A 10 -3.20 -7.35 10.82
C VAL A 10 -2.46 -8.60 11.27
N LEU A 11 -2.52 -9.66 10.48
CA LEU A 11 -2.01 -10.98 10.86
C LEU A 11 -0.56 -11.23 10.44
N ILE A 12 -0.04 -10.43 9.51
CA ILE A 12 1.35 -10.56 9.05
C ILE A 12 2.02 -9.20 9.09
N LYS A 13 3.34 -9.20 9.10
CA LYS A 13 4.08 -7.94 9.19
C LYS A 13 3.86 -7.06 7.95
N PRO A 14 3.87 -5.74 8.13
CA PRO A 14 3.74 -4.81 7.00
C PRO A 14 4.74 -5.08 5.88
N VAL A 15 6.00 -5.41 6.18
CA VAL A 15 6.98 -5.71 5.13
C VAL A 15 6.61 -6.96 4.32
N GLU A 16 5.92 -7.93 4.94
CA GLU A 16 5.44 -9.11 4.20
C GLU A 16 4.25 -8.75 3.33
N ILE A 17 3.40 -7.82 3.77
CA ILE A 17 2.31 -7.31 2.94
C ILE A 17 2.88 -6.60 1.72
N LEU A 18 3.92 -5.77 1.92
CA LEU A 18 4.62 -5.09 0.84
C LEU A 18 5.16 -6.10 -0.18
N LYS A 19 5.74 -7.19 0.31
CA LYS A 19 6.26 -8.24 -0.55
C LYS A 19 5.17 -8.82 -1.44
N ARG A 20 3.99 -9.07 -0.88
CA ARG A 20 2.84 -9.56 -1.65
C ARG A 20 2.37 -8.52 -2.67
N ILE A 21 2.35 -7.25 -2.30
CA ILE A 21 2.01 -6.15 -3.20
C ILE A 21 3.00 -6.08 -4.36
N ASN A 22 4.29 -6.17 -4.07
CA ASN A 22 5.33 -6.16 -5.10
C ASN A 22 5.20 -7.36 -6.04
N ASN A 23 4.83 -8.53 -5.51
CA ASN A 23 4.61 -9.72 -6.33
C ASN A 23 3.43 -9.51 -7.29
N ILE A 24 2.37 -8.85 -6.84
CA ILE A 24 1.24 -8.50 -7.73
C ILE A 24 1.71 -7.59 -8.85
N GLU A 25 2.46 -6.55 -8.51
CA GLU A 25 2.95 -5.58 -9.48
C GLU A 25 3.81 -6.28 -10.55
N ASN A 26 4.74 -7.13 -10.11
CA ASN A 26 5.62 -7.86 -11.01
C ASN A 26 4.85 -8.86 -11.87
N PHE A 27 3.86 -9.54 -11.28
CA PHE A 27 3.03 -10.50 -12.01
C PHE A 27 2.25 -9.80 -13.13
N ILE A 28 1.63 -8.66 -12.84
CA ILE A 28 0.84 -7.93 -13.83
C ILE A 28 1.74 -7.38 -14.94
N LYS A 29 2.94 -6.92 -14.62
CA LYS A 29 3.91 -6.48 -15.63
C LYS A 29 4.27 -7.61 -16.57
N LYS A 30 4.44 -8.82 -16.03
CA LYS A 30 4.83 -9.99 -16.80
C LYS A 30 3.67 -10.60 -17.57
N TYR A 31 2.48 -10.57 -17.01
CA TYR A 31 1.28 -11.17 -17.60
C TYR A 31 0.13 -10.16 -17.66
N PRO A 32 0.28 -9.10 -18.46
CA PRO A 32 -0.73 -8.02 -18.45
C PRO A 32 -2.11 -8.44 -18.96
N ASP A 33 -2.19 -9.56 -19.68
CA ASP A 33 -3.45 -10.04 -20.26
C ASP A 33 -4.12 -11.12 -19.41
N PHE A 34 -3.58 -11.42 -18.22
CA PHE A 34 -4.15 -12.45 -17.36
C PHE A 34 -5.58 -12.04 -16.95
N PRO A 35 -6.60 -12.92 -17.15
CA PRO A 35 -8.00 -12.54 -16.94
C PRO A 35 -8.35 -12.09 -15.52
N ARG A 36 -7.59 -12.53 -14.51
CA ARG A 36 -7.85 -12.22 -13.11
C ARG A 36 -7.05 -11.01 -12.59
N ASN A 37 -6.40 -10.25 -13.47
CA ASN A 37 -5.59 -9.11 -13.04
C ASN A 37 -6.40 -8.06 -12.29
N ASN A 38 -7.69 -7.90 -12.61
CA ASN A 38 -8.52 -6.96 -11.89
C ASN A 38 -8.66 -7.35 -10.40
N ASP A 39 -8.79 -8.64 -10.11
CA ASP A 39 -8.85 -9.13 -8.73
C ASP A 39 -7.56 -8.79 -7.97
N PHE A 40 -6.42 -8.97 -8.62
CA PHE A 40 -5.12 -8.62 -8.03
C PHE A 40 -4.98 -7.12 -7.81
N THR A 41 -5.49 -6.32 -8.74
CA THR A 41 -5.45 -4.86 -8.63
C THR A 41 -6.27 -4.37 -7.43
N VAL A 42 -7.43 -4.98 -7.20
CA VAL A 42 -8.26 -4.64 -6.03
C VAL A 42 -7.51 -4.95 -4.73
N ARG A 43 -6.83 -6.09 -4.64
CA ARG A 43 -6.03 -6.43 -3.47
C ARG A 43 -4.87 -5.46 -3.28
N TYR A 44 -4.18 -5.14 -4.36
CA TYR A 44 -3.09 -4.17 -4.38
C TYR A 44 -3.54 -2.85 -3.75
N GLN A 45 -4.68 -2.34 -4.20
CA GLN A 45 -5.23 -1.10 -3.71
C GLN A 45 -5.54 -1.17 -2.21
N SER A 46 -6.24 -2.22 -1.79
CA SER A 46 -6.64 -2.39 -0.39
C SER A 46 -5.43 -2.54 0.53
N TRP A 47 -4.46 -3.34 0.14
CA TRP A 47 -3.28 -3.59 0.96
C TRP A 47 -2.37 -2.36 1.01
N LEU A 48 -2.23 -1.63 -0.10
CA LEU A 48 -1.43 -0.42 -0.11
C LEU A 48 -2.02 0.63 0.83
N TYR A 49 -3.34 0.80 0.79
CA TYR A 49 -4.03 1.70 1.70
C TYR A 49 -3.82 1.27 3.16
N LEU A 50 -3.92 -0.03 3.43
CA LEU A 50 -3.70 -0.59 4.77
C LEU A 50 -2.30 -0.24 5.29
N LEU A 51 -1.28 -0.33 4.44
CA LEU A 51 0.09 -0.01 4.85
C LEU A 51 0.26 1.48 5.19
N LEU A 52 -0.57 2.35 4.65
CA LEU A 52 -0.49 3.78 4.93
C LEU A 52 -1.37 4.22 6.10
N THR A 53 -2.36 3.44 6.47
CA THR A 53 -3.32 3.83 7.49
C THR A 53 -3.35 2.93 8.73
N GLY A 54 -2.88 1.69 8.60
CA GLY A 54 -2.98 0.73 9.68
C GLY A 54 -4.43 0.40 10.02
N THR A 55 -4.64 -0.15 11.20
CA THR A 55 -5.97 -0.41 11.77
C THR A 55 -5.97 0.03 13.21
N THR A 56 -7.16 0.05 13.84
CA THR A 56 -7.27 0.38 15.26
C THR A 56 -6.44 -0.56 16.13
N LEU A 57 -6.41 -1.85 15.77
CA LEU A 57 -5.65 -2.85 16.54
C LEU A 57 -4.17 -2.89 16.19
N ASN A 58 -3.80 -2.37 15.01
CA ASN A 58 -2.42 -2.32 14.55
C ASN A 58 -2.15 -0.93 13.98
N PRO A 59 -2.07 0.10 14.85
CA PRO A 59 -1.84 1.47 14.39
C PRO A 59 -0.41 1.66 13.88
N ILE A 60 -0.24 2.62 12.98
CA ILE A 60 1.09 2.90 12.44
C ILE A 60 1.97 3.65 13.46
N VAL A 61 1.35 4.41 14.36
CA VAL A 61 2.07 5.13 15.42
C VAL A 61 1.48 4.81 16.78
N ASP A 62 2.28 4.97 17.82
CA ASP A 62 1.83 4.84 19.19
C ASP A 62 1.18 6.15 19.67
N GLU A 63 0.81 6.19 20.94
CA GLU A 63 0.13 7.35 21.54
C GLU A 63 0.98 8.62 21.58
N ASN A 64 2.29 8.48 21.37
CA ASN A 64 3.24 9.60 21.34
C ASN A 64 3.63 9.98 19.90
N ASN A 65 2.90 9.45 18.92
CA ASN A 65 3.17 9.65 17.48
C ASN A 65 4.53 9.15 17.03
N HIS A 66 5.02 8.10 17.68
CA HIS A 66 6.22 7.39 17.22
C HIS A 66 5.80 6.17 16.43
N LEU A 67 6.47 5.91 15.31
CA LEU A 67 6.20 4.71 14.51
C LEU A 67 6.34 3.47 15.37
N THR A 68 5.35 2.59 15.28
CA THR A 68 5.45 1.27 15.89
C THR A 68 6.52 0.47 15.15
N PRO A 69 7.16 -0.51 15.81
CA PRO A 69 8.33 -1.20 15.22
C PRO A 69 8.11 -1.78 13.84
N ASP A 70 6.96 -2.44 13.60
CA ASP A 70 6.69 -3.05 12.31
C ASP A 70 6.55 -2.01 11.19
N TYR A 71 5.96 -0.85 11.50
CA TYR A 71 5.80 0.21 10.50
C TYR A 71 7.09 1.00 10.34
N ALA A 72 7.93 1.10 11.37
CA ALA A 72 9.26 1.67 11.24
C ALA A 72 10.11 0.81 10.28
N GLU A 73 9.98 -0.50 10.37
CA GLU A 73 10.66 -1.43 9.46
C GLU A 73 10.19 -1.22 8.02
N LEU A 74 8.89 -1.01 7.82
CA LEU A 74 8.31 -0.74 6.50
C LEU A 74 8.88 0.55 5.91
N VAL A 75 8.93 1.62 6.71
CA VAL A 75 9.48 2.92 6.25
C VAL A 75 10.92 2.76 5.82
N LYS A 76 11.72 2.03 6.61
CA LYS A 76 13.11 1.76 6.28
C LYS A 76 13.25 0.98 4.98
N ALA A 77 12.39 -0.02 4.78
CA ALA A 77 12.42 -0.85 3.59
C ALA A 77 12.08 -0.08 2.31
N THR A 78 11.43 1.08 2.42
CA THR A 78 10.99 1.87 1.26
C THR A 78 11.79 3.16 1.07
N GLU A 79 12.92 3.32 1.77
CA GLU A 79 13.77 4.50 1.63
C GLU A 79 14.26 4.71 0.20
N ASN A 80 14.59 3.62 -0.49
CA ASN A 80 15.06 3.63 -1.87
C ASN A 80 14.09 2.83 -2.73
N PRO A 81 12.95 3.42 -3.10
CA PRO A 81 11.89 2.66 -3.75
C PRO A 81 12.27 2.16 -5.13
N VAL A 82 11.88 0.94 -5.44
CA VAL A 82 12.09 0.30 -6.73
C VAL A 82 10.77 0.09 -7.46
N THR A 83 9.70 -0.22 -6.72
CA THR A 83 8.37 -0.47 -7.30
C THR A 83 7.48 0.76 -7.15
N MET A 84 6.37 0.76 -7.87
CA MET A 84 5.35 1.82 -7.72
C MET A 84 4.78 1.83 -6.31
N ALA A 85 4.53 0.64 -5.75
CA ALA A 85 4.01 0.54 -4.39
C ALA A 85 4.98 1.13 -3.37
N GLU A 86 6.27 0.82 -3.51
CA GLU A 86 7.29 1.36 -2.61
C GLU A 86 7.38 2.88 -2.70
N SER A 87 7.26 3.42 -3.92
CA SER A 87 7.19 4.88 -4.10
C SER A 87 5.98 5.47 -3.40
N GLY A 88 4.84 4.81 -3.51
CA GLY A 88 3.61 5.27 -2.86
C GLY A 88 3.73 5.25 -1.34
N ILE A 89 4.36 4.23 -0.79
CA ILE A 89 4.59 4.14 0.66
C ILE A 89 5.52 5.26 1.11
N LYS A 90 6.60 5.48 0.40
CA LYS A 90 7.52 6.56 0.73
C LYS A 90 6.82 7.91 0.70
N GLU A 91 6.08 8.21 -0.37
CA GLU A 91 5.32 9.46 -0.49
C GLU A 91 4.32 9.61 0.66
N GLY A 92 3.61 8.54 0.98
CA GLY A 92 2.61 8.56 2.05
C GLY A 92 3.21 8.82 3.42
N TYR A 93 4.31 8.18 3.74
CA TYR A 93 4.96 8.38 5.03
C TYR A 93 5.65 9.74 5.13
N GLU A 94 6.17 10.27 4.02
CA GLU A 94 6.67 11.65 4.02
C GLU A 94 5.56 12.64 4.34
N LEU A 95 4.38 12.43 3.77
CA LEU A 95 3.21 13.25 4.08
C LEU A 95 2.79 13.10 5.53
N LEU A 96 2.72 11.87 6.02
CA LEU A 96 2.33 11.60 7.41
C LEU A 96 3.30 12.24 8.41
N GLN A 97 4.60 12.16 8.15
CA GLN A 97 5.60 12.81 8.99
C GLN A 97 5.43 14.33 8.99
N LYS A 98 5.18 14.87 7.81
CA LYS A 98 5.00 16.32 7.64
C LYS A 98 3.77 16.84 8.39
N THR A 99 2.71 16.04 8.48
CA THR A 99 1.48 16.40 9.18
C THR A 99 1.44 15.87 10.61
N ASN A 100 2.54 15.35 11.11
CA ASN A 100 2.65 14.73 12.44
C ASN A 100 1.63 13.61 12.62
N TYR A 101 1.48 12.78 11.57
CA TYR A 101 0.57 11.62 11.56
C TYR A 101 -0.88 11.99 11.80
N SER A 102 -1.29 13.13 11.25
CA SER A 102 -2.68 13.59 11.34
C SER A 102 -3.60 12.59 10.63
N ASN A 103 -4.78 12.38 11.21
CA ASN A 103 -5.81 11.56 10.58
C ASN A 103 -6.99 12.43 10.12
N ASP A 104 -6.75 13.74 9.92
CA ASP A 104 -7.81 14.63 9.41
C ASP A 104 -8.18 14.24 7.97
N GLU A 105 -9.33 14.72 7.52
CA GLU A 105 -9.85 14.36 6.20
C GLU A 105 -8.92 14.79 5.07
N LYS A 106 -8.26 15.92 5.20
CA LYS A 106 -7.34 16.40 4.18
C LYS A 106 -6.16 15.47 4.00
N THR A 107 -5.57 15.02 5.11
CA THR A 107 -4.45 14.07 5.09
C THR A 107 -4.92 12.72 4.54
N MET A 108 -6.06 12.22 5.01
CA MET A 108 -6.60 10.95 4.54
C MET A 108 -6.93 10.99 3.03
N ALA A 109 -7.50 12.10 2.57
CA ALA A 109 -7.79 12.27 1.14
C ALA A 109 -6.50 12.24 0.30
N SER A 110 -5.43 12.86 0.80
CA SER A 110 -4.13 12.84 0.11
C SER A 110 -3.55 11.43 0.05
N LEU A 111 -3.68 10.66 1.13
CA LEU A 111 -3.22 9.26 1.13
C LEU A 111 -4.03 8.42 0.14
N ARG A 112 -5.35 8.61 0.10
CA ARG A 112 -6.20 7.91 -0.88
C ARG A 112 -5.79 8.29 -2.31
N GLY A 113 -5.41 9.54 -2.52
CA GLY A 113 -4.93 10.01 -3.82
C GLY A 113 -3.66 9.31 -4.27
N ILE A 114 -2.71 9.12 -3.34
CA ILE A 114 -1.47 8.39 -3.62
C ILE A 114 -1.79 6.94 -4.01
N VAL A 115 -2.63 6.27 -3.23
CA VAL A 115 -3.02 4.89 -3.50
C VAL A 115 -3.72 4.78 -4.84
N LYS A 116 -4.62 5.72 -5.14
CA LYS A 116 -5.35 5.74 -6.40
C LYS A 116 -4.41 5.90 -7.58
N GLU A 117 -3.44 6.79 -7.49
CA GLU A 117 -2.45 7.01 -8.54
C GLU A 117 -1.69 5.74 -8.86
N LYS A 118 -1.15 5.07 -7.83
CA LYS A 118 -0.38 3.84 -8.05
C LYS A 118 -1.25 2.72 -8.58
N THR A 119 -2.49 2.62 -8.10
CA THR A 119 -3.45 1.62 -8.57
C THR A 119 -3.82 1.84 -10.03
N GLU A 120 -4.06 3.10 -10.42
CA GLU A 120 -4.37 3.42 -11.83
C GLU A 120 -3.19 3.12 -12.73
N ASN A 121 -1.97 3.42 -12.29
CA ASN A 121 -0.78 3.09 -13.06
C ASN A 121 -0.65 1.58 -13.26
N LEU A 122 -0.95 0.81 -12.22
CA LEU A 122 -0.96 -0.64 -12.33
C LEU A 122 -2.03 -1.13 -13.30
N ARG A 123 -3.23 -0.55 -13.20
CA ARG A 123 -4.35 -0.91 -14.07
C ARG A 123 -4.04 -0.64 -15.54
N LEU A 124 -3.32 0.45 -15.82
CA LEU A 124 -2.92 0.77 -17.19
C LEU A 124 -2.03 -0.31 -17.80
N LEU A 125 -1.27 -1.03 -17.00
CA LEU A 125 -0.44 -2.13 -17.50
C LEU A 125 -1.28 -3.33 -17.94
N SER A 126 -2.44 -3.54 -17.30
CA SER A 126 -3.28 -4.72 -17.55
C SER A 126 -4.46 -4.45 -18.47
N ASN A 127 -4.86 -3.20 -18.66
CA ASN A 127 -6.09 -2.86 -19.39
C ASN A 127 -5.85 -2.29 -20.79
N ARG A 128 -4.62 -2.30 -21.27
CA ARG A 128 -4.34 -1.72 -22.57
C ARG A 128 -5.10 -2.39 -23.72
N GLU A 129 -5.51 -3.64 -23.51
CA GLU A 129 -6.30 -4.38 -24.50
C GLU A 129 -7.72 -3.87 -24.59
N GLU A 130 -8.23 -3.27 -23.53
CA GLU A 130 -9.59 -2.75 -23.48
C GLU A 130 -9.74 -1.43 -24.22
N ASP A 131 -8.65 -0.81 -24.59
CA ASP A 131 -8.64 0.45 -25.31
C ASP A 131 -8.95 0.29 -26.80
N ASN A 132 -9.11 -0.93 -27.24
CA ASN A 132 -9.36 -1.25 -28.63
C ASN A 132 -10.82 -1.09 -29.02
#